data_7fb0780be05732e63d7a693ea886457b
#
_entry.id   7fb0780be05732e63d7a693ea886457b
#
_cell.length_a   1.000
_cell.length_b   1.000
_cell.length_c   1.000
_cell.angle_alpha   90.00
_cell.angle_beta   90.00
_cell.angle_gamma   90.00
#
_symmetry.space_group_name_H-M   'P 1'
#
loop_
_entity.id
_entity.type
_entity.pdbx_description
1 polymer ?
#
loop_
_entity_poly.entity_id
_entity_poly.type
_entity_poly.pdbx_seq_one_letter_code
_entity_poly.pdbx_strand_id
1 'polypeptide(L)'
;LVVVIALRAAGYLKLDQANVVKMAKLLGAFCCVDLYFFGCDLLTEGFPAGSGMEVVQMLTTGALAPFFWIEVIGCAITAVICFVPSLRKNPALVIAALLAIAGIFCKRVQLLVGGFQVANLDYPSTMTQFTITNWQNGMAGAYQGLVYWPTPLEFGIALGVIGLGALILLLGLKFLPLQPTERTE
;
A
#
# COMPACT_ATOMS: atom_id res chain seq x y z
N LEU A 1 5.63 -0.86 13.61
CA LEU A 1 5.19 0.12 14.60
C LEU A 1 3.97 -0.37 15.38
N VAL A 2 2.87 -0.79 14.73
CA VAL A 2 1.65 -1.33 15.40
C VAL A 2 2.00 -2.47 16.34
N VAL A 3 2.71 -3.50 15.83
CA VAL A 3 3.11 -4.67 16.62
C VAL A 3 3.99 -4.29 17.81
N VAL A 4 4.93 -3.37 17.62
CA VAL A 4 5.82 -2.89 18.68
C VAL A 4 5.05 -2.18 19.78
N ILE A 5 4.09 -1.30 19.42
CA ILE A 5 3.25 -0.61 20.38
C ILE A 5 2.33 -1.60 21.11
N ALA A 6 1.77 -2.58 20.40
CA ALA A 6 0.92 -3.62 20.98
C ALA A 6 1.70 -4.51 21.98
N LEU A 7 2.89 -4.98 21.61
CA LEU A 7 3.75 -5.79 22.49
C LEU A 7 4.21 -5.01 23.71
N ARG A 8 4.49 -3.71 23.55
CA ARG A 8 4.80 -2.82 24.67
C ARG A 8 3.62 -2.65 25.61
N ALA A 9 2.41 -2.44 25.05
CA ALA A 9 1.18 -2.33 25.84
C ALA A 9 0.84 -3.63 26.58
N ALA A 10 1.13 -4.77 25.99
CA ALA A 10 0.97 -6.09 26.58
C ALA A 10 2.08 -6.48 27.59
N GLY A 11 3.11 -5.62 27.79
CA GLY A 11 4.18 -5.85 28.74
C GLY A 11 5.28 -6.82 28.28
N TYR A 12 5.19 -7.34 27.04
CA TYR A 12 6.20 -8.27 26.51
C TYR A 12 7.50 -7.59 26.05
N LEU A 13 7.46 -6.27 25.80
CA LEU A 13 8.60 -5.54 25.28
C LEU A 13 8.85 -4.26 26.10
N LYS A 14 9.97 -4.18 26.78
CA LYS A 14 10.44 -2.98 27.48
C LYS A 14 11.19 -2.08 26.47
N LEU A 15 10.48 -1.32 25.68
CA LEU A 15 11.06 -0.37 24.73
C LEU A 15 10.90 1.06 25.23
N ASP A 16 11.97 1.85 25.15
CA ASP A 16 11.93 3.25 25.47
C ASP A 16 11.08 4.04 24.46
N GLN A 17 10.39 5.07 24.93
CA GLN A 17 9.58 5.95 24.08
C GLN A 17 10.39 6.61 22.96
N ALA A 18 11.68 6.88 23.21
CA ALA A 18 12.59 7.43 22.22
C ALA A 18 12.71 6.53 20.96
N ASN A 19 12.74 5.21 21.15
CA ASN A 19 12.82 4.26 20.04
C ASN A 19 11.51 4.19 19.23
N VAL A 20 10.35 4.26 19.90
CA VAL A 20 9.05 4.35 19.23
C VAL A 20 8.97 5.61 18.36
N VAL A 21 9.47 6.73 18.86
CA VAL A 21 9.53 8.00 18.12
C VAL A 21 10.48 7.90 16.91
N LYS A 22 11.63 7.23 17.05
CA LYS A 22 12.55 7.00 15.92
C LYS A 22 11.88 6.17 14.82
N MET A 23 11.20 5.10 15.20
CA MET A 23 10.43 4.26 14.25
C MET A 23 9.29 5.03 13.59
N ALA A 24 8.59 5.90 14.34
CA ALA A 24 7.55 6.74 13.79
C ALA A 24 8.10 7.74 12.76
N LYS A 25 9.22 8.40 13.05
CA LYS A 25 9.89 9.31 12.10
C LYS A 25 10.31 8.57 10.81
N LEU A 26 10.83 7.36 10.95
CA LEU A 26 11.21 6.52 9.82
C LEU A 26 9.98 6.16 8.97
N LEU A 27 8.86 5.81 9.60
CA LEU A 27 7.59 5.57 8.90
C LEU A 27 7.14 6.81 8.13
N GLY A 28 7.16 7.98 8.77
CA GLY A 28 6.81 9.25 8.13
C GLY A 28 7.72 9.57 6.93
N ALA A 29 9.03 9.32 7.06
CA ALA A 29 9.98 9.49 5.96
C ALA A 29 9.66 8.57 4.77
N PHE A 30 9.35 7.30 5.02
CA PHE A 30 8.95 6.36 3.97
C PHE A 30 7.64 6.79 3.29
N CYS A 31 6.64 7.28 4.04
CA CYS A 31 5.42 7.83 3.45
C CYS A 31 5.70 9.04 2.54
N CYS A 32 6.62 9.93 2.93
CA CYS A 32 7.02 11.05 2.08
C CYS A 32 7.71 10.59 0.79
N VAL A 33 8.60 9.61 0.89
CA VAL A 33 9.27 9.02 -0.28
C VAL A 33 8.27 8.33 -1.21
N ASP A 34 7.31 7.60 -0.64
CA ASP A 34 6.25 6.95 -1.40
C ASP A 34 5.39 7.97 -2.16
N LEU A 35 4.94 9.05 -1.49
CA LEU A 35 4.20 10.13 -2.14
C LEU A 35 5.01 10.85 -3.23
N TYR A 36 6.33 11.01 -3.01
CA TYR A 36 7.22 11.60 -4.03
C TYR A 36 7.27 10.72 -5.28
N PHE A 37 7.53 9.42 -5.14
CA PHE A 37 7.56 8.50 -6.29
C PHE A 37 6.21 8.44 -6.98
N PHE A 38 5.13 8.42 -6.22
CA PHE A 38 3.79 8.41 -6.77
C PHE A 38 3.49 9.69 -7.59
N GLY A 39 3.93 10.85 -7.13
CA GLY A 39 3.86 12.09 -7.89
C GLY A 39 4.68 12.03 -9.19
N CYS A 40 5.88 11.43 -9.14
CA CYS A 40 6.70 11.22 -10.34
C CYS A 40 6.02 10.28 -11.34
N ASP A 41 5.41 9.19 -10.87
CA ASP A 41 4.66 8.24 -11.71
C ASP A 41 3.51 8.94 -12.43
N LEU A 42 2.70 9.74 -11.71
CA LEU A 42 1.61 10.52 -12.30
C LEU A 42 2.09 11.52 -13.35
N LEU A 43 3.21 12.19 -13.11
CA LEU A 43 3.78 13.12 -14.07
C LEU A 43 4.31 12.39 -15.31
N THR A 44 4.95 11.24 -15.12
CA THR A 44 5.52 10.45 -16.21
C THR A 44 4.41 9.88 -17.10
N GLU A 45 3.33 9.37 -16.51
CA GLU A 45 2.17 8.84 -17.25
C GLU A 45 1.36 9.95 -17.91
N GLY A 46 1.15 11.08 -17.23
CA GLY A 46 0.31 12.16 -17.72
C GLY A 46 0.97 13.09 -18.74
N PHE A 47 2.32 13.24 -18.72
CA PHE A 47 3.01 14.20 -19.57
C PHE A 47 2.97 13.90 -21.08
N PRO A 48 3.07 12.63 -21.55
CA PRO A 48 3.05 12.33 -22.98
C PRO A 48 1.69 12.55 -23.67
N ALA A 49 0.63 12.92 -22.96
CA ALA A 49 -0.72 13.15 -23.49
C ALA A 49 -1.26 12.03 -24.41
N GLY A 50 -0.81 10.79 -24.16
CA GLY A 50 -1.21 9.58 -24.88
C GLY A 50 -2.12 8.68 -24.04
N SER A 51 -1.99 7.37 -24.21
CA SER A 51 -2.71 6.34 -23.43
C SER A 51 -2.49 6.46 -21.92
N GLY A 52 -1.36 7.00 -21.49
CA GLY A 52 -1.08 7.26 -20.08
C GLY A 52 -2.00 8.27 -19.42
N MET A 53 -2.51 9.26 -20.16
CA MET A 53 -3.49 10.22 -19.63
C MET A 53 -4.81 9.54 -19.27
N GLU A 54 -5.21 8.49 -19.98
CA GLU A 54 -6.41 7.70 -19.63
C GLU A 54 -6.22 6.99 -18.28
N VAL A 55 -5.01 6.48 -18.01
CA VAL A 55 -4.65 5.87 -16.72
C VAL A 55 -4.75 6.92 -15.61
N VAL A 56 -4.17 8.10 -15.79
CA VAL A 56 -4.23 9.19 -14.81
C VAL A 56 -5.67 9.62 -14.54
N GLN A 57 -6.51 9.75 -15.56
CA GLN A 57 -7.92 10.07 -15.39
C GLN A 57 -8.69 8.97 -14.67
N MET A 58 -8.41 7.69 -14.98
CA MET A 58 -9.02 6.56 -14.30
C MET A 58 -8.63 6.52 -12.81
N LEU A 59 -7.39 6.87 -12.48
CA LEU A 59 -6.90 6.93 -11.10
C LEU A 59 -7.47 8.13 -10.33
N THR A 60 -7.52 9.32 -10.93
CA THR A 60 -7.87 10.55 -10.21
C THR A 60 -9.37 10.80 -10.11
N THR A 61 -10.13 10.47 -11.17
CA THR A 61 -11.57 10.76 -11.29
C THR A 61 -12.42 9.56 -11.67
N GLY A 62 -11.79 8.44 -12.07
CA GLY A 62 -12.46 7.24 -12.53
C GLY A 62 -12.76 6.22 -11.42
N ALA A 63 -12.90 4.96 -11.82
CA ALA A 63 -13.29 3.86 -10.92
C ALA A 63 -12.30 3.60 -9.78
N LEU A 64 -11.03 3.95 -9.95
CA LEU A 64 -9.98 3.76 -8.94
C LEU A 64 -9.74 5.01 -8.06
N ALA A 65 -10.46 6.10 -8.30
CA ALA A 65 -10.33 7.35 -7.54
C ALA A 65 -10.46 7.18 -6.00
N PRO A 66 -11.37 6.37 -5.45
CA PRO A 66 -11.44 6.17 -4.00
C PRO A 66 -10.13 5.62 -3.42
N PHE A 67 -9.53 4.63 -4.10
CA PHE A 67 -8.26 4.04 -3.66
C PHE A 67 -7.11 5.04 -3.75
N PHE A 68 -7.08 5.84 -4.82
CA PHE A 68 -6.11 6.91 -5.02
C PHE A 68 -6.14 7.94 -3.87
N TRP A 69 -7.31 8.46 -3.55
CA TRP A 69 -7.42 9.47 -2.51
C TRP A 69 -7.17 8.92 -1.10
N ILE A 70 -7.55 7.66 -0.83
CA ILE A 70 -7.22 7.00 0.44
C ILE A 70 -5.70 6.88 0.61
N GLU A 71 -4.96 6.52 -0.44
CA GLU A 71 -3.51 6.43 -0.41
C GLU A 71 -2.87 7.80 -0.14
N VAL A 72 -3.18 8.80 -0.99
CA VAL A 72 -2.57 10.14 -0.90
C VAL A 72 -2.85 10.78 0.45
N ILE A 73 -4.12 10.81 0.86
CA ILE A 73 -4.54 11.45 2.12
C ILE A 73 -4.02 10.64 3.31
N GLY A 74 -4.10 9.31 3.26
CA GLY A 74 -3.64 8.43 4.33
C GLY A 74 -2.13 8.56 4.58
N CYS A 75 -1.32 8.54 3.52
CA CYS A 75 0.13 8.72 3.63
C CYS A 75 0.51 10.16 4.08
N ALA A 76 -0.21 11.18 3.59
CA ALA A 76 0.01 12.56 4.01
C ALA A 76 -0.30 12.77 5.51
N ILE A 77 -1.46 12.28 5.99
CA ILE A 77 -1.83 12.34 7.41
C ILE A 77 -0.82 11.57 8.25
N THR A 78 -0.39 10.39 7.81
CA THR A 78 0.63 9.60 8.50
C THR A 78 1.94 10.37 8.64
N ALA A 79 2.41 11.02 7.57
CA ALA A 79 3.63 11.83 7.60
C ALA A 79 3.48 12.99 8.60
N VAL A 80 2.36 13.71 8.59
CA VAL A 80 2.10 14.81 9.53
C VAL A 80 2.12 14.32 10.98
N ILE A 81 1.41 13.24 11.30
CA ILE A 81 1.39 12.68 12.67
C ILE A 81 2.79 12.26 13.11
N CYS A 82 3.56 11.65 12.20
CA CYS A 82 4.90 11.17 12.52
C CYS A 82 5.94 12.30 12.70
N PHE A 83 5.78 13.43 12.01
CA PHE A 83 6.75 14.52 12.10
C PHE A 83 6.38 15.57 13.16
N VAL A 84 5.10 15.81 13.42
CA VAL A 84 4.66 16.83 14.39
C VAL A 84 4.75 16.27 15.82
N PRO A 85 5.61 16.88 16.71
CA PRO A 85 5.84 16.35 18.06
C PRO A 85 4.57 16.29 18.93
N SER A 86 3.67 17.25 18.79
CA SER A 86 2.44 17.34 19.59
C SER A 86 1.44 16.21 19.28
N LEU A 87 1.51 15.64 18.07
CA LEU A 87 0.61 14.56 17.62
C LEU A 87 1.15 13.15 17.89
N ARG A 88 2.42 13.00 18.28
CA ARG A 88 3.10 11.71 18.51
C ARG A 88 2.66 11.00 19.80
N LYS A 89 1.36 10.90 20.03
CA LYS A 89 0.81 10.08 21.13
C LYS A 89 0.70 8.63 20.64
N ASN A 90 0.88 7.65 21.54
CA ASN A 90 0.79 6.23 21.18
C ASN A 90 -0.46 5.85 20.38
N PRO A 91 -1.68 6.27 20.75
CA PRO A 91 -2.88 5.96 19.96
C PRO A 91 -2.84 6.62 18.57
N ALA A 92 -2.35 7.85 18.46
CA ALA A 92 -2.22 8.53 17.16
C ALA A 92 -1.19 7.84 16.25
N LEU A 93 -0.10 7.32 16.81
CA LEU A 93 0.89 6.55 16.06
C LEU A 93 0.34 5.21 15.56
N VAL A 94 -0.55 4.57 16.31
CA VAL A 94 -1.24 3.36 15.85
C VAL A 94 -2.17 3.69 14.68
N ILE A 95 -2.97 4.77 14.79
CA ILE A 95 -3.84 5.22 13.70
C ILE A 95 -3.01 5.57 12.45
N ALA A 96 -1.92 6.32 12.61
CA ALA A 96 -1.02 6.64 11.51
C ALA A 96 -0.46 5.40 10.82
N ALA A 97 -0.04 4.39 11.59
CA ALA A 97 0.47 3.15 11.03
C ALA A 97 -0.61 2.33 10.32
N LEU A 98 -1.85 2.33 10.82
CA LEU A 98 -2.98 1.67 10.14
C LEU A 98 -3.36 2.42 8.85
N LEU A 99 -3.34 3.76 8.85
CA LEU A 99 -3.55 4.56 7.64
C LEU A 99 -2.46 4.29 6.59
N ALA A 100 -1.20 4.17 7.00
CA ALA A 100 -0.12 3.81 6.09
C ALA A 100 -0.33 2.42 5.47
N ILE A 101 -0.75 1.42 6.27
CA ILE A 101 -1.05 0.07 5.77
C ILE A 101 -2.21 0.13 4.76
N ALA A 102 -3.29 0.86 5.09
CA ALA A 102 -4.42 1.03 4.18
C ALA A 102 -4.02 1.74 2.88
N GLY A 103 -3.21 2.81 2.95
CA GLY A 103 -2.69 3.53 1.79
C GLY A 103 -1.86 2.62 0.88
N ILE A 104 -0.89 1.90 1.43
CA ILE A 104 -0.05 0.96 0.67
C ILE A 104 -0.90 -0.17 0.06
N PHE A 105 -1.92 -0.65 0.77
CA PHE A 105 -2.84 -1.64 0.22
C PHE A 105 -3.62 -1.08 -0.97
N CYS A 106 -4.15 0.15 -0.86
CA CYS A 106 -4.85 0.83 -1.95
C CYS A 106 -3.95 1.00 -3.17
N LYS A 107 -2.69 1.37 -2.97
CA LYS A 107 -1.68 1.44 -4.05
C LYS A 107 -1.51 0.10 -4.77
N ARG A 108 -1.42 -1.01 -4.03
CA ARG A 108 -1.31 -2.34 -4.63
C ARG A 108 -2.53 -2.69 -5.46
N VAL A 109 -3.74 -2.36 -4.98
CA VAL A 109 -4.98 -2.56 -5.74
C VAL A 109 -4.97 -1.72 -7.02
N GLN A 110 -4.56 -0.44 -6.97
CA GLN A 110 -4.45 0.43 -8.14
C GLN A 110 -3.48 -0.12 -9.18
N LEU A 111 -2.29 -0.57 -8.76
CA LEU A 111 -1.29 -1.13 -9.67
C LEU A 111 -1.78 -2.41 -10.35
N LEU A 112 -2.43 -3.31 -9.60
CA LEU A 112 -2.93 -4.57 -10.15
C LEU A 112 -4.13 -4.32 -11.05
N VAL A 113 -5.17 -3.65 -10.57
CA VAL A 113 -6.41 -3.43 -11.32
C VAL A 113 -6.17 -2.46 -12.47
N GLY A 114 -5.44 -1.37 -12.25
CA GLY A 114 -5.11 -0.38 -13.29
C GLY A 114 -4.27 -0.98 -14.41
N GLY A 115 -3.26 -1.79 -14.07
CA GLY A 115 -2.42 -2.47 -15.07
C GLY A 115 -3.17 -3.48 -15.94
N PHE A 116 -4.27 -4.05 -15.42
CA PHE A 116 -5.11 -4.98 -16.19
C PHE A 116 -6.22 -4.30 -16.99
N GLN A 117 -6.60 -3.06 -16.64
CA GLN A 117 -7.70 -2.34 -17.32
C GLN A 117 -7.26 -1.61 -18.56
N VAL A 118 -5.98 -1.23 -18.66
CA VAL A 118 -5.44 -0.54 -19.84
C VAL A 118 -4.62 -1.53 -20.64
N ALA A 119 -5.05 -1.82 -21.87
CA ALA A 119 -4.30 -2.66 -22.78
C ALA A 119 -3.05 -1.90 -23.26
N ASN A 120 -1.86 -2.39 -22.90
CA ASN A 120 -0.58 -1.82 -23.31
C ASN A 120 -0.21 -2.08 -24.80
N LEU A 121 -1.09 -2.68 -25.58
CA LEU A 121 -0.86 -3.03 -26.98
C LEU A 121 -1.87 -2.28 -27.84
N ASP A 122 -1.41 -1.24 -28.53
CA ASP A 122 -2.13 -0.65 -29.66
C ASP A 122 -2.04 -1.59 -30.86
N TYR A 123 -3.08 -2.39 -31.07
CA TYR A 123 -3.20 -3.17 -32.30
C TYR A 123 -3.62 -2.23 -33.44
N PRO A 124 -2.92 -2.27 -34.61
CA PRO A 124 -3.36 -1.51 -35.77
C PRO A 124 -4.82 -1.85 -36.11
N SER A 125 -5.60 -0.83 -36.46
CA SER A 125 -7.04 -0.96 -36.76
C SER A 125 -7.34 -1.98 -37.89
N THR A 126 -6.35 -2.32 -38.71
CA THR A 126 -6.41 -3.37 -39.72
C THR A 126 -6.50 -4.79 -39.14
N MET A 127 -6.01 -5.03 -37.92
CA MET A 127 -6.16 -6.34 -37.26
C MET A 127 -7.52 -6.52 -36.58
N THR A 128 -8.28 -5.46 -36.41
CA THR A 128 -9.62 -5.53 -35.83
C THR A 128 -10.67 -6.18 -36.74
N GLN A 129 -10.36 -6.39 -38.01
CA GLN A 129 -11.28 -7.05 -38.96
C GLN A 129 -11.18 -8.57 -38.96
N PHE A 130 -10.13 -9.15 -38.40
CA PHE A 130 -10.00 -10.61 -38.28
C PHE A 130 -10.17 -11.07 -36.83
N THR A 131 -10.89 -12.12 -36.59
CA THR A 131 -11.16 -12.99 -35.43
C THR A 131 -10.65 -12.52 -34.03
N ILE A 132 -9.67 -11.61 -34.00
CA ILE A 132 -9.10 -10.98 -32.79
C ILE A 132 -10.09 -9.92 -32.21
N THR A 133 -10.97 -9.36 -33.03
CA THR A 133 -12.03 -8.43 -32.58
C THR A 133 -12.95 -9.07 -31.53
N ASN A 134 -13.27 -10.35 -31.70
CA ASN A 134 -14.07 -11.09 -30.72
C ASN A 134 -13.29 -11.36 -29.44
N TRP A 135 -11.99 -11.51 -29.54
CA TRP A 135 -11.11 -11.71 -28.39
C TRP A 135 -10.88 -10.39 -27.64
N GLN A 136 -10.60 -9.29 -28.35
CA GLN A 136 -10.51 -7.95 -27.76
C GLN A 136 -11.84 -7.47 -27.17
N ASN A 137 -12.95 -7.63 -27.89
CA ASN A 137 -14.27 -7.34 -27.36
C ASN A 137 -14.67 -8.25 -26.21
N GLY A 138 -14.24 -9.50 -26.23
CA GLY A 138 -14.39 -10.44 -25.13
C GLY A 138 -13.57 -10.05 -23.92
N MET A 139 -12.32 -9.62 -24.09
CA MET A 139 -11.47 -9.16 -22.99
C MET A 139 -11.82 -7.73 -22.56
N ALA A 140 -12.00 -6.78 -23.47
CA ALA A 140 -12.43 -5.43 -23.15
C ALA A 140 -13.84 -5.43 -22.52
N GLY A 141 -14.76 -6.27 -23.02
CA GLY A 141 -16.07 -6.47 -22.40
C GLY A 141 -15.99 -7.20 -21.05
N ALA A 142 -15.01 -8.09 -20.87
CA ALA A 142 -14.79 -8.77 -19.61
C ALA A 142 -14.15 -7.85 -18.54
N TYR A 143 -13.34 -6.89 -18.95
CA TYR A 143 -12.65 -5.98 -18.03
C TYR A 143 -13.35 -4.61 -17.88
N GLN A 144 -14.18 -4.19 -18.82
CA GLN A 144 -15.01 -2.99 -18.68
C GLN A 144 -16.21 -3.26 -17.76
N GLY A 145 -16.01 -3.08 -16.47
CA GLY A 145 -17.06 -3.16 -15.45
C GLY A 145 -17.05 -4.41 -14.59
N LEU A 146 -16.10 -5.30 -14.74
CA LEU A 146 -15.87 -6.35 -13.75
C LEU A 146 -15.28 -5.73 -12.49
N VAL A 147 -16.14 -5.56 -11.49
CA VAL A 147 -15.68 -5.43 -10.10
C VAL A 147 -15.04 -6.78 -9.76
N TYR A 148 -13.71 -6.84 -9.79
CA TYR A 148 -12.97 -8.01 -9.35
C TYR A 148 -13.25 -8.24 -7.85
N TRP A 149 -13.86 -9.35 -7.55
CA TRP A 149 -14.01 -9.84 -6.18
C TRP A 149 -13.01 -10.97 -5.96
N PRO A 150 -12.13 -10.85 -4.94
CA PRO A 150 -11.16 -11.89 -4.66
C PRO A 150 -11.87 -13.21 -4.34
N THR A 151 -11.35 -14.28 -4.91
CA THR A 151 -11.86 -15.64 -4.67
C THR A 151 -11.54 -16.11 -3.25
N PRO A 152 -12.29 -17.06 -2.68
CA PRO A 152 -11.97 -17.63 -1.37
C PRO A 152 -10.54 -18.19 -1.28
N LEU A 153 -10.00 -18.68 -2.40
CA LEU A 153 -8.63 -19.19 -2.49
C LEU A 153 -7.61 -18.06 -2.28
N GLU A 154 -7.85 -16.89 -2.87
CA GLU A 154 -6.98 -15.71 -2.72
C GLU A 154 -6.98 -15.19 -1.30
N PHE A 155 -8.14 -15.19 -0.64
CA PHE A 155 -8.21 -14.87 0.80
C PHE A 155 -7.41 -15.89 1.62
N GLY A 156 -7.47 -17.17 1.28
CA GLY A 156 -6.67 -18.22 1.92
C GLY A 156 -5.18 -18.00 1.76
N ILE A 157 -4.74 -17.62 0.57
CA ILE A 157 -3.33 -17.29 0.28
C ILE A 157 -2.90 -16.04 1.09
N ALA A 158 -3.72 -14.98 1.11
CA ALA A 158 -3.43 -13.76 1.87
C ALA A 158 -3.30 -14.06 3.37
N LEU A 159 -4.20 -14.85 3.94
CA LEU A 159 -4.12 -15.30 5.34
C LEU A 159 -2.85 -16.14 5.59
N GLY A 160 -2.47 -17.00 4.64
CA GLY A 160 -1.24 -17.78 4.72
C GLY A 160 0.01 -16.90 4.78
N VAL A 161 0.08 -15.85 3.95
CA VAL A 161 1.20 -14.89 3.97
C VAL A 161 1.26 -14.12 5.29
N ILE A 162 0.10 -13.67 5.81
CA ILE A 162 0.02 -13.01 7.13
C ILE A 162 0.45 -13.97 8.23
N GLY A 163 0.00 -15.23 8.18
CA GLY A 163 0.39 -16.28 9.12
C GLY A 163 1.89 -16.57 9.11
N LEU A 164 2.50 -16.61 7.93
CA LEU A 164 3.95 -16.77 7.79
C LEU A 164 4.70 -15.57 8.38
N GLY A 165 4.24 -14.35 8.14
CA GLY A 165 4.80 -13.15 8.76
C GLY A 165 4.71 -13.17 10.28
N ALA A 166 3.58 -13.59 10.84
CA ALA A 166 3.39 -13.76 12.27
C ALA A 166 4.32 -14.85 12.85
N LEU A 167 4.50 -15.96 12.14
CA LEU A 167 5.41 -17.03 12.54
C LEU A 167 6.87 -16.53 12.60
N ILE A 168 7.32 -15.83 11.57
CA ILE A 168 8.67 -15.25 11.53
C ILE A 168 8.86 -14.27 12.71
N LEU A 169 7.86 -13.45 12.99
CA LEU A 169 7.89 -12.52 14.12
C LEU A 169 8.01 -13.27 15.46
N LEU A 170 7.20 -14.30 15.68
CA LEU A 170 7.23 -15.11 16.90
C LEU A 170 8.57 -15.84 17.08
N LEU A 171 9.12 -16.39 15.99
CA LEU A 171 10.45 -16.99 16.02
C LEU A 171 11.52 -15.94 16.34
N GLY A 172 11.43 -14.75 15.74
CA GLY A 172 12.32 -13.64 16.05
C GLY A 172 12.27 -13.24 17.53
N LEU A 173 11.05 -13.11 18.09
CA LEU A 173 10.88 -12.81 19.53
C LEU A 173 11.41 -13.90 20.45
N LYS A 174 11.38 -15.17 20.01
CA LYS A 174 11.87 -16.32 20.78
C LYS A 174 13.40 -16.46 20.77
N PHE A 175 14.02 -16.24 19.60
CA PHE A 175 15.43 -16.52 19.40
C PHE A 175 16.33 -15.30 19.52
N LEU A 176 15.81 -14.08 19.31
CA LEU A 176 16.58 -12.86 19.44
C LEU A 176 16.49 -12.32 20.87
N PRO A 177 17.62 -12.00 21.52
CA PRO A 177 17.64 -11.36 22.84
C PRO A 177 17.21 -9.90 22.71
N LEU A 178 15.89 -9.67 22.68
CA LEU A 178 15.30 -8.32 22.50
C LEU A 178 15.16 -7.55 23.82
N GLN A 179 15.48 -8.17 24.95
CA GLN A 179 15.52 -7.48 26.23
C GLN A 179 16.90 -6.87 26.44
N PRO A 180 16.98 -5.59 26.86
CA PRO A 180 18.26 -5.05 27.31
C PRO A 180 18.72 -5.91 28.48
N THR A 181 19.90 -6.54 28.35
CA THR A 181 20.60 -7.18 29.45
C THR A 181 20.78 -6.09 30.51
N GLU A 182 20.17 -6.24 31.68
CA GLU A 182 20.49 -5.38 32.83
C GLU A 182 21.99 -5.53 33.05
N ARG A 183 22.76 -4.51 32.76
CA ARG A 183 24.13 -4.41 33.22
C ARG A 183 24.03 -4.30 34.75
N THR A 184 24.28 -5.38 35.44
CA THR A 184 24.62 -5.36 36.84
C THR A 184 25.93 -4.57 36.93
N GLU A 185 25.85 -3.31 37.31
CA GLU A 185 26.95 -2.56 37.91
C GLU A 185 27.02 -2.88 39.39
#